data_1373943a033735e65100e376ecd63a5d
#
_entry.id   1373943a033735e65100e376ecd63a5d
#
_cell.length_a   1.000
_cell.length_b   1.000
_cell.length_c   1.000
_cell.angle_alpha   90.00
_cell.angle_beta   90.00
_cell.angle_gamma   90.00
#
_symmetry.space_group_name_H-M   'P 1'
#
loop_
_entity.id
_entity.type
_entity.pdbx_description
1 polymer ?
#
loop_
_entity_poly.entity_id
_entity_poly.type
_entity_poly.pdbx_seq_one_letter_code
_entity_poly.pdbx_strand_id
1 'polypeptide(L)'
;MPDFERKQLPHGVPNWVADGAVYFVAINCRIRGEDQLTTKSKSEAIFEAFRHYESLGKWHVRLCLLMPDHLHALISFNTREYSMSSIIRSFKGYLAKEQQIDWQKNYFDHRLRNDAALEEKAQYIRLNPVRAGLVEQATEWPYLIEAEV
;
A
#
# COMPACT_ATOMS: atom_id res chain seq x y z
N MET A 1 -11.21 -11.24 -14.97
CA MET A 1 -10.39 -11.10 -13.76
C MET A 1 -9.16 -11.97 -13.88
N PRO A 2 -8.00 -11.42 -13.66
CA PRO A 2 -6.84 -12.28 -13.56
C PRO A 2 -7.02 -13.24 -12.40
N ASP A 3 -6.57 -14.46 -12.61
CA ASP A 3 -6.60 -15.50 -11.59
C ASP A 3 -5.47 -15.23 -10.60
N PHE A 4 -5.78 -14.42 -9.60
CA PHE A 4 -4.81 -13.83 -8.71
C PHE A 4 -5.35 -13.87 -7.29
N GLU A 5 -4.75 -14.65 -6.44
CA GLU A 5 -5.14 -14.73 -5.04
C GLU A 5 -4.62 -13.52 -4.24
N ARG A 6 -5.44 -13.07 -3.31
CA ARG A 6 -4.98 -12.09 -2.33
C ARG A 6 -3.85 -12.68 -1.53
N LYS A 7 -2.78 -11.93 -1.44
CA LYS A 7 -1.62 -12.32 -0.63
C LYS A 7 -1.73 -11.67 0.75
N GLN A 8 -1.42 -12.44 1.76
CA GLN A 8 -1.37 -11.93 3.12
C GLN A 8 0.07 -11.62 3.51
N LEU A 9 0.23 -10.61 4.35
CA LEU A 9 1.54 -10.23 4.87
C LEU A 9 1.95 -11.20 5.99
N PRO A 10 3.27 -11.30 6.27
CA PRO A 10 3.75 -12.17 7.33
C PRO A 10 3.09 -11.88 8.68
N HIS A 11 2.95 -12.93 9.48
CA HIS A 11 2.42 -12.83 10.83
C HIS A 11 3.34 -12.05 11.75
N GLY A 12 2.74 -11.49 12.75
CA GLY A 12 3.44 -10.83 13.83
C GLY A 12 3.65 -9.36 13.57
N VAL A 13 3.23 -8.56 14.55
CA VAL A 13 3.44 -7.12 14.53
C VAL A 13 4.78 -6.85 15.20
N PRO A 14 5.71 -6.14 14.56
CA PRO A 14 6.98 -5.79 15.19
C PRO A 14 6.75 -5.01 16.49
N ASN A 15 7.62 -5.22 17.47
CA ASN A 15 7.48 -4.58 18.79
C ASN A 15 7.54 -3.04 18.73
N TRP A 16 8.21 -2.47 17.73
CA TRP A 16 8.26 -1.02 17.56
C TRP A 16 6.93 -0.43 17.11
N VAL A 17 5.99 -1.25 16.60
CA VAL A 17 4.64 -0.81 16.22
C VAL A 17 3.74 -0.65 17.45
N ALA A 18 4.16 -1.09 18.62
CA ALA A 18 3.38 -0.99 19.86
C ALA A 18 2.97 0.45 20.20
N ASP A 19 3.66 1.47 19.68
CA ASP A 19 3.28 2.87 19.82
C ASP A 19 2.03 3.23 19.02
N GLY A 20 1.54 2.31 18.19
CA GLY A 20 0.23 2.39 17.57
C GLY A 20 0.06 3.40 16.45
N ALA A 21 1.12 4.04 15.98
CA ALA A 21 1.00 5.04 14.92
C ALA A 21 0.79 4.35 13.57
N VAL A 22 -0.42 4.50 13.01
CA VAL A 22 -0.75 4.01 11.67
C VAL A 22 -1.08 5.20 10.80
N TYR A 23 -0.51 5.21 9.61
CA TYR A 23 -0.72 6.26 8.62
C TYR A 23 -1.47 5.71 7.41
N PHE A 24 -2.47 6.46 6.96
CA PHE A 24 -3.01 6.28 5.62
C PHE A 24 -2.07 6.99 4.65
N VAL A 25 -1.59 6.25 3.65
CA VAL A 25 -0.66 6.77 2.64
C VAL A 25 -1.29 6.57 1.26
N ALA A 26 -1.27 7.63 0.46
CA ALA A 26 -1.69 7.57 -0.94
C ALA A 26 -0.54 8.03 -1.83
N ILE A 27 -0.20 7.20 -2.82
CA ILE A 27 0.86 7.50 -3.78
C ILE A 27 0.25 7.41 -5.18
N ASN A 28 0.29 8.51 -5.91
CA ASN A 28 -0.30 8.61 -7.24
C ASN A 28 0.75 8.52 -8.33
N CYS A 29 0.39 7.91 -9.46
CA CYS A 29 1.15 8.05 -10.69
C CYS A 29 0.97 9.46 -11.25
N ARG A 30 1.98 9.94 -12.00
CA ARG A 30 1.93 11.26 -12.61
C ARG A 30 0.82 11.36 -13.65
N ILE A 31 0.65 10.32 -14.45
CA ILE A 31 -0.42 10.27 -15.46
C ILE A 31 -1.62 9.57 -14.82
N ARG A 32 -2.79 10.23 -14.88
CA ARG A 32 -4.01 9.69 -14.32
C ARG A 32 -4.88 9.08 -15.41
N GLY A 33 -5.67 8.05 -15.03
CA GLY A 33 -6.62 7.42 -15.94
C GLY A 33 -6.05 6.29 -16.79
N GLU A 34 -4.77 5.94 -16.62
CA GLU A 34 -4.13 4.84 -17.32
C GLU A 34 -3.72 3.73 -16.35
N ASP A 35 -3.83 2.50 -16.77
CA ASP A 35 -3.41 1.37 -15.95
C ASP A 35 -1.88 1.23 -15.95
N GLN A 36 -1.28 1.52 -14.81
CA GLN A 36 0.16 1.47 -14.60
C GLN A 36 0.56 0.50 -13.48
N LEU A 37 -0.35 0.19 -12.56
CA LEU A 37 -0.03 -0.59 -11.36
C LEU A 37 -0.73 -1.95 -11.34
N THR A 38 -1.84 -2.12 -12.05
CA THR A 38 -2.67 -3.32 -11.93
C THR A 38 -2.51 -4.29 -13.11
N THR A 39 -1.32 -4.33 -13.69
CA THR A 39 -0.89 -5.47 -14.52
C THR A 39 -0.29 -6.53 -13.59
N LYS A 40 -0.26 -7.77 -14.06
CA LYS A 40 0.31 -8.87 -13.25
C LYS A 40 1.75 -8.60 -12.84
N SER A 41 2.61 -8.23 -13.77
CA SER A 41 4.03 -8.01 -13.48
C SER A 41 4.27 -6.83 -12.56
N LYS A 42 3.57 -5.71 -12.79
CA LYS A 42 3.73 -4.51 -11.96
C LYS A 42 3.21 -4.73 -10.55
N SER A 43 2.03 -5.31 -10.42
CA SER A 43 1.42 -5.55 -9.10
C SER A 43 2.25 -6.50 -8.26
N GLU A 44 2.77 -7.58 -8.85
CA GLU A 44 3.64 -8.52 -8.14
C GLU A 44 4.92 -7.83 -7.66
N ALA A 45 5.54 -7.02 -8.51
CA ALA A 45 6.77 -6.30 -8.16
C ALA A 45 6.52 -5.29 -7.04
N ILE A 46 5.39 -4.58 -7.06
CA ILE A 46 5.05 -3.61 -6.03
C ILE A 46 4.81 -4.31 -4.70
N PHE A 47 4.03 -5.39 -4.68
CA PHE A 47 3.77 -6.13 -3.45
C PHE A 47 5.05 -6.76 -2.90
N GLU A 48 5.92 -7.25 -3.76
CA GLU A 48 7.20 -7.79 -3.33
C GLU A 48 8.09 -6.72 -2.71
N ALA A 49 8.09 -5.51 -3.27
CA ALA A 49 8.81 -4.38 -2.69
C ALA A 49 8.26 -4.02 -1.31
N PHE A 50 6.94 -4.03 -1.12
CA PHE A 50 6.34 -3.81 0.20
C PHE A 50 6.83 -4.83 1.22
N ARG A 51 6.85 -6.12 0.86
CA ARG A 51 7.33 -7.19 1.75
C ARG A 51 8.82 -7.07 2.03
N HIS A 52 9.60 -6.72 1.02
CA HIS A 52 11.03 -6.55 1.18
C HIS A 52 11.35 -5.46 2.19
N TYR A 53 10.70 -4.30 2.07
CA TYR A 53 10.89 -3.20 3.02
C TYR A 53 10.42 -3.58 4.43
N GLU A 54 9.38 -4.39 4.55
CA GLU A 54 8.95 -4.91 5.84
C GLU A 54 10.00 -5.87 6.44
N SER A 55 10.59 -6.73 5.62
CA SER A 55 11.65 -7.64 6.06
C SER A 55 12.90 -6.90 6.52
N LEU A 56 13.15 -5.71 5.98
CA LEU A 56 14.24 -4.85 6.40
C LEU A 56 13.91 -4.03 7.66
N GLY A 57 12.71 -4.19 8.21
CA GLY A 57 12.30 -3.45 9.39
C GLY A 57 11.98 -1.98 9.15
N LYS A 58 11.73 -1.57 7.91
CA LYS A 58 11.42 -0.18 7.56
C LYS A 58 10.01 0.21 7.94
N TRP A 59 9.06 -0.69 7.70
CA TRP A 59 7.65 -0.47 7.98
C TRP A 59 6.92 -1.78 8.27
N HIS A 60 5.70 -1.63 8.79
CA HIS A 60 4.73 -2.70 8.90
C HIS A 60 3.48 -2.31 8.11
N VAL A 61 3.11 -3.11 7.14
CA VAL A 61 1.98 -2.82 6.24
C VAL A 61 0.77 -3.62 6.68
N ARG A 62 -0.29 -2.93 7.07
CA ARG A 62 -1.54 -3.58 7.46
C ARG A 62 -2.43 -3.88 6.27
N LEU A 63 -2.39 -2.99 5.28
CA LEU A 63 -3.22 -3.08 4.10
C LEU A 63 -2.55 -2.31 2.98
N CYS A 64 -2.53 -2.86 1.78
CA CYS A 64 -2.18 -2.10 0.58
C CYS A 64 -3.07 -2.52 -0.56
N LEU A 65 -3.67 -1.54 -1.21
CA LEU A 65 -4.53 -1.74 -2.37
C LEU A 65 -3.96 -0.94 -3.54
N LEU A 66 -3.79 -1.63 -4.67
CA LEU A 66 -3.37 -0.98 -5.91
C LEU A 66 -4.60 -0.67 -6.75
N MET A 67 -4.69 0.57 -7.20
CA MET A 67 -5.60 1.01 -8.25
C MET A 67 -4.78 1.19 -9.54
N PRO A 68 -5.40 1.35 -10.70
CA PRO A 68 -4.62 1.44 -11.95
C PRO A 68 -3.56 2.55 -11.96
N ASP A 69 -3.81 3.69 -11.32
CA ASP A 69 -2.94 4.86 -11.38
C ASP A 69 -2.54 5.40 -10.00
N HIS A 70 -2.81 4.66 -8.93
CA HIS A 70 -2.42 5.06 -7.57
C HIS A 70 -2.51 3.87 -6.63
N LEU A 71 -1.94 4.03 -5.45
CA LEU A 71 -2.07 3.04 -4.39
C LEU A 71 -2.49 3.70 -3.09
N HIS A 72 -3.18 2.93 -2.26
CA HIS A 72 -3.53 3.29 -0.89
C HIS A 72 -2.97 2.24 0.05
N ALA A 73 -2.41 2.69 1.16
CA ALA A 73 -1.85 1.77 2.15
C ALA A 73 -2.07 2.26 3.57
N LEU A 74 -2.14 1.32 4.50
CA LEU A 74 -2.13 1.59 5.94
C LEU A 74 -0.83 1.05 6.49
N ILE A 75 0.03 1.96 6.95
CA ILE A 75 1.42 1.64 7.26
C ILE A 75 1.82 2.24 8.60
N SER A 76 2.55 1.43 9.40
CA SER A 76 3.31 1.92 10.54
C SER A 76 4.79 1.98 10.13
N PHE A 77 5.45 3.12 10.38
CA PHE A 77 6.82 3.34 9.96
C PHE A 77 7.78 3.17 11.14
N ASN A 78 8.91 2.54 10.87
CA ASN A 78 10.00 2.48 11.84
C ASN A 78 10.87 3.74 11.66
N THR A 79 10.57 4.76 12.47
CA THR A 79 11.25 6.05 12.36
C THR A 79 12.46 6.18 13.26
N ARG A 80 12.98 5.07 13.80
CA ARG A 80 14.17 5.09 14.67
C ARG A 80 15.43 5.49 13.91
N GLU A 81 15.55 5.06 12.65
CA GLU A 81 16.74 5.32 11.82
C GLU A 81 16.44 6.22 10.63
N TYR A 82 15.22 6.16 10.09
CA TYR A 82 14.85 6.85 8.85
C TYR A 82 13.52 7.56 9.02
N SER A 83 13.38 8.72 8.39
CA SER A 83 12.11 9.43 8.37
C SER A 83 11.11 8.71 7.43
N MET A 84 9.82 8.93 7.68
CA MET A 84 8.76 8.44 6.78
C MET A 84 9.03 8.87 5.33
N SER A 85 9.37 10.15 5.14
CA SER A 85 9.65 10.70 3.81
C SER A 85 10.80 9.98 3.11
N SER A 86 11.88 9.66 3.83
CA SER A 86 13.02 8.96 3.23
C SER A 86 12.68 7.52 2.85
N ILE A 87 11.89 6.85 3.67
CA ILE A 87 11.46 5.47 3.39
C ILE A 87 10.58 5.45 2.14
N ILE A 88 9.58 6.33 2.06
CA ILE A 88 8.68 6.40 0.91
C ILE A 88 9.45 6.82 -0.34
N ARG A 89 10.36 7.78 -0.25
CA ARG A 89 11.19 8.20 -1.38
C ARG A 89 12.03 7.05 -1.92
N SER A 90 12.65 6.30 -1.04
CA SER A 90 13.44 5.12 -1.41
C SER A 90 12.58 4.08 -2.14
N PHE A 91 11.42 3.79 -1.58
CA PHE A 91 10.46 2.84 -2.16
C PHE A 91 10.00 3.27 -3.56
N LYS A 92 9.60 4.53 -3.70
CA LYS A 92 9.17 5.09 -5.00
C LYS A 92 10.33 5.05 -6.01
N GLY A 93 11.53 5.43 -5.58
CA GLY A 93 12.71 5.47 -6.44
C GLY A 93 13.09 4.07 -6.95
N TYR A 94 13.02 3.08 -6.08
CA TYR A 94 13.28 1.69 -6.47
C TYR A 94 12.31 1.23 -7.55
N LEU A 95 11.01 1.45 -7.37
CA LEU A 95 10.00 1.03 -8.34
C LEU A 95 10.06 1.86 -9.62
N ALA A 96 10.40 3.14 -9.54
CA ALA A 96 10.60 3.96 -10.74
C ALA A 96 11.74 3.42 -11.60
N LYS A 97 12.83 3.00 -10.96
CA LYS A 97 14.00 2.47 -11.66
C LYS A 97 13.75 1.05 -12.20
N GLU A 98 13.24 0.16 -11.35
CA GLU A 98 13.14 -1.26 -11.69
C GLU A 98 11.90 -1.60 -12.51
N GLN A 99 10.82 -0.83 -12.36
CA GLN A 99 9.54 -1.11 -13.01
C GLN A 99 9.06 0.02 -13.91
N GLN A 100 9.84 1.08 -14.07
CA GLN A 100 9.51 2.25 -14.90
C GLN A 100 8.16 2.87 -14.51
N ILE A 101 7.86 2.90 -13.21
CA ILE A 101 6.66 3.55 -12.72
C ILE A 101 6.94 5.03 -12.57
N ASP A 102 6.08 5.85 -13.18
CA ASP A 102 6.20 7.30 -13.17
C ASP A 102 5.29 7.89 -12.09
N TRP A 103 5.84 8.09 -10.91
CA TRP A 103 5.11 8.60 -9.75
C TRP A 103 5.01 10.13 -9.78
N GLN A 104 3.94 10.66 -9.18
CA GLN A 104 3.92 12.07 -8.80
C GLN A 104 5.04 12.34 -7.80
N LYS A 105 5.55 13.58 -7.78
CA LYS A 105 6.67 13.95 -6.94
C LYS A 105 6.40 13.75 -5.45
N ASN A 106 5.21 14.11 -4.99
CA ASN A 106 4.83 14.04 -3.59
C ASN A 106 3.92 12.82 -3.32
N TYR A 107 3.56 12.64 -2.07
CA TYR A 107 2.60 11.64 -1.63
C TYR A 107 1.71 12.28 -0.58
N PHE A 108 0.57 11.66 -0.30
CA PHE A 108 -0.34 12.09 0.76
C PHE A 108 -0.20 11.15 1.95
N ASP A 109 -0.19 11.70 3.17
CA ASP A 109 -0.23 10.90 4.39
C ASP A 109 -1.18 11.53 5.40
N HIS A 110 -1.80 10.69 6.22
CA HIS A 110 -2.68 11.10 7.30
C HIS A 110 -2.59 10.10 8.44
N ARG A 111 -2.27 10.58 9.63
CA ARG A 111 -2.20 9.73 10.81
C ARG A 111 -3.60 9.38 11.29
N LEU A 112 -3.85 8.10 11.51
CA LEU A 112 -5.10 7.59 12.07
C LEU A 112 -4.97 7.52 13.58
N ARG A 113 -5.92 8.14 14.30
CA ARG A 113 -5.72 8.42 15.73
C ARG A 113 -6.29 7.36 16.66
N ASN A 114 -7.16 6.46 16.16
CA ASN A 114 -7.76 5.42 16.98
C ASN A 114 -8.20 4.24 16.12
N ASP A 115 -8.61 3.17 16.77
CA ASP A 115 -9.02 1.93 16.10
C ASP A 115 -10.25 2.13 15.22
N ALA A 116 -11.19 2.97 15.62
CA ALA A 116 -12.39 3.25 14.83
C ALA A 116 -12.01 3.95 13.51
N ALA A 117 -11.11 4.93 13.57
CA ALA A 117 -10.63 5.62 12.37
C ALA A 117 -9.86 4.67 11.43
N LEU A 118 -9.06 3.77 12.02
CA LEU A 118 -8.33 2.76 11.27
C LEU A 118 -9.28 1.82 10.53
N GLU A 119 -10.29 1.31 11.20
CA GLU A 119 -11.25 0.37 10.59
C GLU A 119 -12.08 1.06 9.51
N GLU A 120 -12.52 2.28 9.76
CA GLU A 120 -13.25 3.08 8.77
C GLU A 120 -12.40 3.31 7.51
N LYS A 121 -11.14 3.67 7.67
CA LYS A 121 -10.24 3.89 6.54
C LYS A 121 -9.94 2.59 5.80
N ALA A 122 -9.74 1.48 6.52
CA ALA A 122 -9.53 0.18 5.90
C ALA A 122 -10.71 -0.20 5.00
N GLN A 123 -11.92 0.00 5.49
CA GLN A 123 -13.14 -0.28 4.71
C GLN A 123 -13.25 0.64 3.49
N TYR A 124 -12.93 1.91 3.66
CA TYR A 124 -12.87 2.87 2.56
C TYR A 124 -11.93 2.41 1.45
N ILE A 125 -10.74 1.94 1.83
CA ILE A 125 -9.74 1.45 0.88
C ILE A 125 -10.26 0.19 0.16
N ARG A 126 -10.79 -0.78 0.89
CA ARG A 126 -11.28 -2.04 0.29
C ARG A 126 -12.39 -1.80 -0.72
N LEU A 127 -13.21 -0.79 -0.52
CA LEU A 127 -14.34 -0.47 -1.40
C LEU A 127 -13.94 0.45 -2.56
N ASN A 128 -12.71 0.90 -2.63
CA ASN A 128 -12.26 1.82 -3.67
C ASN A 128 -12.52 1.28 -5.10
N PRO A 129 -12.18 0.02 -5.42
CA PRO A 129 -12.47 -0.50 -6.76
C PRO A 129 -13.96 -0.62 -7.08
N VAL A 130 -14.80 -0.81 -6.06
CA VAL A 130 -16.27 -0.82 -6.24
C VAL A 130 -16.75 0.59 -6.57
N ARG A 131 -16.30 1.60 -5.79
CA ARG A 131 -16.67 3.01 -6.05
C ARG A 131 -16.20 3.49 -7.42
N ALA A 132 -15.06 2.97 -7.87
CA ALA A 132 -14.52 3.31 -9.19
C ALA A 132 -15.20 2.56 -10.34
N GLY A 133 -16.13 1.66 -10.04
CA GLY A 133 -16.86 0.90 -11.05
C GLY A 133 -16.04 -0.22 -11.70
N LEU A 134 -14.94 -0.64 -11.10
CA LEU A 134 -14.06 -1.66 -11.66
C LEU A 134 -14.52 -3.09 -11.35
N VAL A 135 -15.17 -3.27 -10.21
CA VAL A 135 -15.77 -4.54 -9.78
C VAL A 135 -17.09 -4.26 -9.08
N GLU A 136 -17.95 -5.26 -8.96
CA GLU A 136 -19.20 -5.13 -8.22
C GLU A 136 -19.02 -5.34 -6.73
N GLN A 137 -18.11 -6.22 -6.33
CA GLN A 137 -17.84 -6.54 -4.94
C GLN A 137 -16.34 -6.41 -4.66
N ALA A 138 -16.00 -5.94 -3.45
CA ALA A 138 -14.60 -5.74 -3.04
C ALA A 138 -13.78 -7.03 -3.14
N THR A 139 -14.40 -8.18 -2.85
CA THR A 139 -13.72 -9.48 -2.91
C THR A 139 -13.28 -9.88 -4.31
N GLU A 140 -13.80 -9.24 -5.35
CA GLU A 140 -13.42 -9.51 -6.73
C GLU A 140 -12.12 -8.80 -7.15
N TRP A 141 -11.63 -7.83 -6.34
CA TRP A 141 -10.44 -7.07 -6.68
C TRP A 141 -9.18 -7.81 -6.21
N PRO A 142 -8.30 -8.26 -7.12
CA PRO A 142 -7.16 -9.10 -6.72
C PRO A 142 -5.94 -8.32 -6.22
N TYR A 143 -5.91 -7.00 -6.41
CA TYR A 143 -4.72 -6.19 -6.16
C TYR A 143 -4.74 -5.60 -4.76
N LEU A 144 -4.87 -6.49 -3.78
CA LEU A 144 -4.92 -6.14 -2.36
C LEU A 144 -4.07 -7.12 -1.57
N ILE A 145 -3.28 -6.60 -0.62
CA ILE A 145 -2.66 -7.41 0.42
C ILE A 145 -3.08 -6.87 1.78
N GLU A 146 -3.29 -7.78 2.73
CA GLU A 146 -3.65 -7.45 4.11
C GLU A 146 -2.80 -8.25 5.07
N ALA A 147 -2.43 -7.63 6.20
CA ALA A 147 -1.81 -8.34 7.29
C ALA A 147 -2.85 -9.24 7.96
N GLU A 148 -2.43 -10.42 8.42
CA GLU A 148 -3.29 -11.25 9.24
C GLU A 148 -3.48 -10.62 10.62
N VAL A 149 -4.69 -10.77 11.13
CA VAL A 149 -5.05 -10.27 12.46
C VAL A 149 -4.60 -11.25 13.53
#